data_ad71e71224fbad74c281aa79257127c4
#
_entry.id   ad71e71224fbad74c281aa79257127c4
#
_cell.length_a   1.000
_cell.length_b   1.000
_cell.length_c   1.000
_cell.angle_alpha   90.00
_cell.angle_beta   90.00
_cell.angle_gamma   90.00
#
_symmetry.space_group_name_H-M   'P 1'
#
loop_
_entity.id
_entity.type
_entity.pdbx_description
1 polymer ?
#
loop_
_entity_poly.entity_id
_entity_poly.type
_entity_poly.pdbx_seq_one_letter_code
_entity_poly.pdbx_strand_id
1 'polypeptide(L)'
;GRNMDIISAKRLRELSGGGVRTPMGCRSFLQTWTDETGKEVNAGRMNLGVVTLNLPRIAIESNGDKELFWKTFEERVAVMKDALLYRVARSREAKPENAPILYMEGGWGRKLGVDEEVNELFKNKRATISMGYIGLYEVGTVFYGANWESDPEAKAFTLEILKRMKDYCDTWGNEYGYHFSVYGTPSESLTDRFCKMDKALFGSIP
;
A
#
# COMPACT_ATOMS: atom_id res chain seq x y z
N GLY A 1 21.16 7.71 7.60
CA GLY A 1 20.80 8.72 6.59
C GLY A 1 19.53 9.44 7.00
N ARG A 2 19.43 10.73 6.76
CA ARG A 2 18.18 11.49 6.93
C ARG A 2 17.51 11.55 5.57
N ASN A 3 16.28 11.04 5.48
CA ASN A 3 15.46 11.30 4.30
C ASN A 3 14.97 12.74 4.36
N MET A 4 15.17 13.47 3.29
CA MET A 4 14.68 14.84 3.15
C MET A 4 13.69 14.88 1.98
N ASP A 5 12.42 14.98 2.31
CA ASP A 5 11.36 15.13 1.31
C ASP A 5 11.13 16.62 1.06
N ILE A 6 11.59 17.09 -0.09
CA ILE A 6 11.40 18.48 -0.51
C ILE A 6 10.17 18.54 -1.41
N ILE A 7 9.01 18.74 -0.80
CA ILE A 7 7.76 18.96 -1.53
C ILE A 7 7.20 20.32 -1.12
N SER A 8 6.88 21.16 -2.10
CA SER A 8 6.27 22.46 -1.85
C SER A 8 4.94 22.29 -1.10
N ALA A 9 4.79 22.96 0.05
CA ALA A 9 3.54 22.97 0.82
C ALA A 9 2.37 23.50 -0.03
N LYS A 10 2.62 24.44 -0.96
CA LYS A 10 1.63 24.91 -1.91
C LYS A 10 1.16 23.77 -2.80
N ARG A 11 2.08 23.02 -3.40
CA ARG A 11 1.76 21.88 -4.27
C ARG A 11 1.03 20.75 -3.53
N LEU A 12 1.42 20.47 -2.28
CA LEU A 12 0.71 19.50 -1.45
C LEU A 12 -0.73 19.91 -1.16
N ARG A 13 -0.97 21.19 -0.87
CA ARG A 13 -2.33 21.71 -0.66
C ARG A 13 -3.18 21.61 -1.92
N GLU A 14 -2.62 21.94 -3.08
CA GLU A 14 -3.29 21.80 -4.38
C GLU A 14 -3.71 20.35 -4.66
N LEU A 15 -2.80 19.39 -4.42
CA LEU A 15 -3.03 17.97 -4.67
C LEU A 15 -3.97 17.30 -3.66
N SER A 16 -4.05 17.82 -2.43
CA SER A 16 -4.79 17.20 -1.33
C SER A 16 -6.11 17.91 -1.00
N GLY A 17 -6.55 18.87 -1.84
CA GLY A 17 -7.81 19.58 -1.59
C GLY A 17 -7.77 20.53 -0.39
N GLY A 18 -6.57 21.02 -0.01
CA GLY A 18 -6.39 22.05 1.03
C GLY A 18 -5.57 21.63 2.26
N GLY A 19 -5.48 20.33 2.56
CA GLY A 19 -4.65 19.83 3.65
C GLY A 19 -3.18 19.64 3.25
N VAL A 20 -2.25 19.71 4.21
CA VAL A 20 -0.86 19.31 4.01
C VAL A 20 -0.68 17.90 4.55
N ARG A 21 -0.43 16.95 3.66
CA ARG A 21 -0.12 15.57 4.04
C ARG A 21 1.38 15.43 4.19
N THR A 22 1.83 15.09 5.39
CA THR A 22 3.24 14.82 5.64
C THR A 22 3.54 13.34 5.36
N PRO A 23 4.72 13.01 4.80
CA PRO A 23 5.12 11.63 4.63
C PRO A 23 5.28 10.95 6.00
N MET A 24 5.01 9.65 6.01
CA MET A 24 5.24 8.79 7.16
C MET A 24 6.20 7.69 6.75
N GLY A 25 7.46 7.80 7.18
CA GLY A 25 8.55 6.96 6.68
C GLY A 25 9.00 7.36 5.27
N CYS A 26 9.70 6.45 4.56
CA CYS A 26 10.42 6.76 3.33
C CYS A 26 9.52 7.03 2.12
N ARG A 27 8.34 6.42 2.03
CA ARG A 27 7.46 6.46 0.84
C ARG A 27 5.97 6.42 1.14
N SER A 28 5.56 6.52 2.40
CA SER A 28 4.15 6.48 2.78
C SER A 28 3.60 7.88 2.95
N PHE A 29 2.62 8.22 2.11
CA PHE A 29 1.80 9.41 2.25
C PHE A 29 0.41 8.97 2.70
N LEU A 30 0.24 8.74 3.99
CA LEU A 30 -1.04 8.33 4.54
C LEU A 30 -2.07 9.45 4.39
N GLN A 31 -3.30 9.08 4.06
CA GLN A 31 -4.39 10.03 3.96
C GLN A 31 -4.76 10.61 5.33
N THR A 32 -5.31 11.81 5.32
CA THR A 32 -5.97 12.38 6.49
C THR A 32 -7.20 11.55 6.87
N TRP A 33 -7.63 11.66 8.10
CA TRP A 33 -8.85 11.04 8.58
C TRP A 33 -9.79 12.12 9.15
N THR A 34 -11.04 11.78 9.33
CA THR A 34 -12.04 12.71 9.86
C THR A 34 -12.36 12.31 11.30
N ASP A 35 -12.21 13.24 12.21
CA ASP A 35 -12.54 13.02 13.63
C ASP A 35 -14.06 13.03 13.89
N GLU A 36 -14.45 12.81 15.14
CA GLU A 36 -15.85 12.76 15.57
C GLU A 36 -16.59 14.10 15.37
N THR A 37 -15.86 15.20 15.21
CA THR A 37 -16.44 16.53 14.96
C THR A 37 -16.59 16.83 13.46
N GLY A 38 -16.18 15.91 12.59
CA GLY A 38 -16.16 16.10 11.13
C GLY A 38 -14.94 16.86 10.62
N LYS A 39 -13.97 17.16 11.48
CA LYS A 39 -12.74 17.88 11.12
C LYS A 39 -11.71 16.94 10.53
N GLU A 40 -11.07 17.39 9.47
CA GLU A 40 -9.92 16.68 8.87
C GLU A 40 -8.68 16.77 9.77
N VAL A 41 -8.09 15.64 10.10
CA VAL A 41 -6.96 15.52 11.02
C VAL A 41 -5.80 14.81 10.34
N ASN A 42 -4.59 15.36 10.49
CA ASN A 42 -3.35 14.75 10.02
C ASN A 42 -2.63 13.92 11.09
N ALA A 43 -2.83 14.26 12.37
CA ALA A 43 -2.18 13.58 13.49
C ALA A 43 -2.82 12.21 13.76
N GLY A 44 -2.06 11.30 14.38
CA GLY A 44 -2.55 10.00 14.82
C GLY A 44 -2.88 9.01 13.69
N ARG A 45 -2.45 9.27 12.47
CA ARG A 45 -2.55 8.31 11.36
C ARG A 45 -1.65 7.13 11.64
N MET A 46 -2.05 5.95 11.18
CA MET A 46 -1.29 4.72 11.33
C MET A 46 -1.37 3.84 10.09
N ASN A 47 -0.34 3.04 9.86
CA ASN A 47 -0.33 2.00 8.85
C ASN A 47 -0.35 0.63 9.55
N LEU A 48 -1.40 -0.16 9.32
CA LEU A 48 -1.54 -1.50 9.89
C LEU A 48 -0.68 -2.54 9.20
N GLY A 49 -0.12 -2.19 8.06
CA GLY A 49 0.82 -3.03 7.35
C GLY A 49 0.63 -3.03 5.84
N VAL A 50 1.57 -3.71 5.20
CA VAL A 50 1.68 -3.84 3.75
C VAL A 50 1.74 -5.32 3.37
N VAL A 51 1.08 -5.69 2.30
CA VAL A 51 1.32 -6.93 1.55
C VAL A 51 1.70 -6.54 0.13
N THR A 52 2.78 -7.12 -0.40
CA THR A 52 3.38 -6.66 -1.66
C THR A 52 3.27 -7.72 -2.74
N LEU A 53 2.73 -7.33 -3.91
CA LEU A 53 2.72 -8.14 -5.13
C LEU A 53 4.11 -8.14 -5.77
N ASN A 54 4.57 -9.33 -6.17
CA ASN A 54 5.68 -9.51 -7.08
C ASN A 54 5.13 -9.45 -8.52
N LEU A 55 5.02 -8.25 -9.08
CA LEU A 55 4.50 -8.05 -10.44
C LEU A 55 5.38 -8.70 -11.52
N PRO A 56 6.74 -8.66 -11.42
CA PRO A 56 7.62 -9.35 -12.37
C PRO A 56 7.29 -10.84 -12.50
N ARG A 57 7.06 -11.52 -11.38
CA ARG A 57 6.69 -12.94 -11.40
C ARG A 57 5.41 -13.18 -12.19
N ILE A 58 4.38 -12.38 -11.99
CA ILE A 58 3.12 -12.48 -12.72
C ILE A 58 3.37 -12.31 -14.23
N ALA A 59 4.20 -11.33 -14.60
CA ALA A 59 4.56 -11.09 -16.00
C ALA A 59 5.32 -12.25 -16.63
N ILE A 60 6.30 -12.82 -15.91
CA ILE A 60 7.09 -13.96 -16.38
C ILE A 60 6.20 -15.22 -16.55
N GLU A 61 5.37 -15.52 -15.55
CA GLU A 61 4.44 -16.65 -15.57
C GLU A 61 3.43 -16.54 -16.72
N SER A 62 3.09 -15.33 -17.14
CA SER A 62 2.17 -15.09 -18.25
C SER A 62 2.80 -15.28 -19.64
N ASN A 63 4.13 -15.33 -19.73
CA ASN A 63 4.87 -15.61 -20.98
C ASN A 63 4.39 -14.75 -22.18
N GLY A 64 4.18 -13.46 -21.97
CA GLY A 64 3.72 -12.51 -23.00
C GLY A 64 2.21 -12.49 -23.26
N ASP A 65 1.44 -13.37 -22.62
CA ASP A 65 -0.02 -13.40 -22.72
C ASP A 65 -0.65 -12.43 -21.71
N LYS A 66 -1.25 -11.35 -22.21
CA LYS A 66 -1.91 -10.33 -21.37
C LYS A 66 -3.18 -10.85 -20.67
N GLU A 67 -3.91 -11.78 -21.28
CA GLU A 67 -5.10 -12.37 -20.65
C GLU A 67 -4.71 -13.24 -19.47
N LEU A 68 -3.67 -14.06 -19.65
CA LEU A 68 -3.11 -14.86 -18.56
C LEU A 68 -2.49 -14.00 -17.47
N PHE A 69 -1.84 -12.86 -17.83
CA PHE A 69 -1.36 -11.89 -16.85
C PHE A 69 -2.48 -11.38 -15.97
N TRP A 70 -3.56 -10.91 -16.56
CA TRP A 70 -4.68 -10.37 -15.80
C TRP A 70 -5.37 -11.43 -14.93
N LYS A 71 -5.56 -12.63 -15.45
CA LYS A 71 -6.10 -13.75 -14.67
C LYS A 71 -5.23 -14.04 -13.44
N THR A 72 -3.93 -14.18 -13.62
CA THR A 72 -2.99 -14.45 -12.53
C THR A 72 -2.92 -13.28 -11.56
N PHE A 73 -2.96 -12.04 -12.06
CA PHE A 73 -3.02 -10.83 -11.25
C PHE A 73 -4.24 -10.85 -10.31
N GLU A 74 -5.43 -11.12 -10.84
CA GLU A 74 -6.67 -11.20 -10.06
C GLU A 74 -6.59 -12.28 -8.97
N GLU A 75 -6.07 -13.46 -9.28
CA GLU A 75 -5.86 -14.54 -8.31
C GLU A 75 -4.91 -14.09 -7.18
N ARG A 76 -3.82 -13.41 -7.50
CA ARG A 76 -2.86 -12.89 -6.50
C ARG A 76 -3.44 -11.75 -5.68
N VAL A 77 -4.24 -10.89 -6.29
CA VAL A 77 -4.96 -9.80 -5.59
C VAL A 77 -5.97 -10.37 -4.59
N ALA A 78 -6.67 -11.45 -4.93
CA ALA A 78 -7.57 -12.11 -3.98
C ALA A 78 -6.81 -12.63 -2.74
N VAL A 79 -5.69 -13.32 -2.92
CA VAL A 79 -4.83 -13.77 -1.83
C VAL A 79 -4.28 -12.59 -1.01
N MET A 80 -3.90 -11.49 -1.68
CA MET A 80 -3.46 -10.27 -1.00
C MET A 80 -4.56 -9.66 -0.15
N LYS A 81 -5.80 -9.61 -0.64
CA LYS A 81 -6.97 -9.13 0.12
C LYS A 81 -7.11 -9.92 1.43
N ASP A 82 -7.10 -11.25 1.35
CA ASP A 82 -7.23 -12.11 2.52
C ASP A 82 -6.08 -11.89 3.52
N ALA A 83 -4.86 -11.75 3.04
CA ALA A 83 -3.69 -11.48 3.89
C ALA A 83 -3.78 -10.11 4.57
N LEU A 84 -4.25 -9.07 3.87
CA LEU A 84 -4.46 -7.73 4.43
C LEU A 84 -5.57 -7.75 5.49
N LEU A 85 -6.69 -8.41 5.22
CA LEU A 85 -7.80 -8.54 6.17
C LEU A 85 -7.42 -9.37 7.39
N TYR A 86 -6.60 -10.42 7.22
CA TYR A 86 -6.05 -11.18 8.34
C TYR A 86 -5.19 -10.29 9.25
N ARG A 87 -4.35 -9.41 8.69
CA ARG A 87 -3.57 -8.45 9.49
C ARG A 87 -4.47 -7.52 10.30
N VAL A 88 -5.56 -7.04 9.69
CA VAL A 88 -6.55 -6.22 10.40
C VAL A 88 -7.18 -7.00 11.54
N ALA A 89 -7.61 -8.24 11.29
CA ALA A 89 -8.19 -9.10 12.32
C ALA A 89 -7.21 -9.30 13.48
N ARG A 90 -5.94 -9.58 13.20
CA ARG A 90 -4.91 -9.72 14.24
C ARG A 90 -4.68 -8.44 15.04
N SER A 91 -4.72 -7.27 14.39
CA SER A 91 -4.56 -6.00 15.10
C SER A 91 -5.73 -5.65 16.02
N ARG A 92 -6.93 -6.18 15.72
CA ARG A 92 -8.11 -6.02 16.60
C ARG A 92 -8.01 -6.81 17.91
N GLU A 93 -7.21 -7.88 17.93
CA GLU A 93 -6.99 -8.68 19.13
C GLU A 93 -6.02 -8.01 20.12
N ALA A 94 -5.35 -6.93 19.70
CA ALA A 94 -4.46 -6.19 20.57
C ALA A 94 -5.24 -5.52 21.70
N LYS A 95 -4.67 -5.60 22.91
CA LYS A 95 -5.21 -4.91 24.08
C LYS A 95 -4.43 -3.63 24.34
N PRO A 96 -5.04 -2.61 24.97
CA PRO A 96 -4.34 -1.36 25.29
C PRO A 96 -3.04 -1.56 26.06
N GLU A 97 -3.01 -2.51 26.97
CA GLU A 97 -1.83 -2.88 27.78
C GLU A 97 -0.66 -3.48 26.97
N ASN A 98 -0.89 -3.93 25.73
CA ASN A 98 0.20 -4.43 24.87
C ASN A 98 1.15 -3.32 24.41
N ALA A 99 0.69 -2.06 24.36
CA ALA A 99 1.51 -0.90 24.06
C ALA A 99 0.98 0.35 24.81
N PRO A 100 1.20 0.45 26.13
CA PRO A 100 0.57 1.47 26.98
C PRO A 100 0.85 2.89 26.52
N ILE A 101 2.08 3.19 26.13
CA ILE A 101 2.45 4.54 25.65
C ILE A 101 1.60 4.96 24.45
N LEU A 102 1.33 4.04 23.52
CA LEU A 102 0.56 4.32 22.32
C LEU A 102 -0.93 4.41 22.61
N TYR A 103 -1.47 3.46 23.37
CA TYR A 103 -2.90 3.30 23.54
C TYR A 103 -3.45 3.98 24.80
N MET A 104 -2.75 3.84 25.94
CA MET A 104 -3.25 4.29 27.23
C MET A 104 -2.76 5.70 27.60
N GLU A 105 -1.56 6.10 27.16
CA GLU A 105 -1.00 7.43 27.43
C GLU A 105 -1.30 8.45 26.32
N GLY A 106 -2.01 8.05 25.30
CA GLY A 106 -2.49 8.96 24.25
C GLY A 106 -1.45 9.27 23.18
N GLY A 107 -0.43 8.43 22.98
CA GLY A 107 0.56 8.60 21.91
C GLY A 107 -0.06 8.71 20.52
N TRP A 108 -1.26 8.19 20.32
CA TRP A 108 -2.07 8.37 19.12
C TRP A 108 -3.24 9.35 19.27
N GLY A 109 -3.17 10.27 20.23
CA GLY A 109 -4.12 11.38 20.38
C GLY A 109 -5.40 11.06 21.14
N ARG A 110 -5.66 9.79 21.47
CA ARG A 110 -6.74 9.36 22.38
C ARG A 110 -6.16 8.36 23.39
N LYS A 111 -6.56 8.48 24.63
CA LYS A 111 -6.27 7.49 25.67
C LYS A 111 -7.37 6.43 25.66
N LEU A 112 -6.98 5.18 25.73
CA LEU A 112 -7.89 4.05 25.92
C LEU A 112 -7.79 3.55 27.37
N GLY A 113 -8.92 3.20 27.94
CA GLY A 113 -8.99 2.43 29.18
C GLY A 113 -8.56 0.97 28.95
N VAL A 114 -8.32 0.24 30.04
CA VAL A 114 -7.87 -1.17 29.99
C VAL A 114 -8.89 -2.07 29.27
N ASP A 115 -10.18 -1.77 29.44
CA ASP A 115 -11.29 -2.55 28.89
C ASP A 115 -11.76 -2.07 27.50
N GLU A 116 -11.16 -1.01 26.95
CA GLU A 116 -11.51 -0.50 25.62
C GLU A 116 -10.79 -1.31 24.53
N GLU A 117 -11.42 -1.39 23.36
CA GLU A 117 -10.84 -2.07 22.21
C GLU A 117 -9.88 -1.14 21.45
N VAL A 118 -8.67 -1.63 21.13
CA VAL A 118 -7.70 -0.91 20.30
C VAL A 118 -8.28 -0.57 18.93
N ASN A 119 -9.22 -1.38 18.42
CA ASN A 119 -9.93 -1.14 17.17
C ASN A 119 -10.68 0.20 17.12
N GLU A 120 -11.03 0.78 18.27
CA GLU A 120 -11.63 2.13 18.34
C GLU A 120 -10.71 3.20 17.71
N LEU A 121 -9.39 3.00 17.77
CA LEU A 121 -8.41 3.89 17.15
C LEU A 121 -8.31 3.73 15.64
N PHE A 122 -8.88 2.66 15.06
CA PHE A 122 -8.79 2.37 13.62
C PHE A 122 -9.99 2.88 12.82
N LYS A 123 -11.05 3.29 13.50
CA LYS A 123 -12.29 3.79 12.90
C LYS A 123 -12.07 5.08 12.10
N ASN A 124 -13.08 5.45 11.33
CA ASN A 124 -13.13 6.69 10.54
C ASN A 124 -11.97 6.81 9.52
N LYS A 125 -11.54 5.70 8.95
CA LYS A 125 -10.43 5.62 7.98
C LYS A 125 -9.09 6.14 8.54
N ARG A 126 -8.94 6.19 9.86
CA ARG A 126 -7.69 6.60 10.53
C ARG A 126 -6.55 5.63 10.26
N ALA A 127 -6.86 4.33 10.22
CA ALA A 127 -5.89 3.31 9.88
C ALA A 127 -5.81 3.11 8.36
N THR A 128 -4.58 3.05 7.85
CA THR A 128 -4.28 2.73 6.45
C THR A 128 -3.80 1.29 6.34
N ILE A 129 -4.24 0.62 5.28
CA ILE A 129 -3.82 -0.72 4.88
C ILE A 129 -3.23 -0.60 3.49
N SER A 130 -2.00 -1.06 3.31
CA SER A 130 -1.25 -0.79 2.08
C SER A 130 -1.21 -2.01 1.17
N MET A 131 -1.75 -1.85 -0.04
CA MET A 131 -1.61 -2.76 -1.17
C MET A 131 -0.31 -2.43 -1.88
N GLY A 132 0.77 -3.18 -1.57
CA GLY A 132 2.09 -2.94 -2.09
C GLY A 132 2.33 -3.58 -3.45
N TYR A 133 3.26 -3.02 -4.22
CA TYR A 133 3.77 -3.63 -5.43
C TYR A 133 5.27 -3.36 -5.61
N ILE A 134 5.94 -4.25 -6.32
CA ILE A 134 7.32 -4.11 -6.78
C ILE A 134 7.37 -4.51 -8.25
N GLY A 135 8.27 -3.87 -9.01
CA GLY A 135 8.70 -4.35 -10.31
C GLY A 135 7.78 -3.98 -11.48
N LEU A 136 7.12 -2.83 -11.40
CA LEU A 136 6.31 -2.34 -12.52
C LEU A 136 7.15 -2.06 -13.78
N TYR A 137 8.41 -1.64 -13.60
CA TYR A 137 9.35 -1.46 -14.71
C TYR A 137 9.66 -2.80 -15.40
N GLU A 138 9.92 -3.81 -14.62
CA GLU A 138 10.20 -5.16 -15.10
C GLU A 138 9.02 -5.78 -15.85
N VAL A 139 7.79 -5.48 -15.46
CA VAL A 139 6.58 -5.86 -16.21
C VAL A 139 6.63 -5.27 -17.62
N GLY A 140 6.91 -3.97 -17.73
CA GLY A 140 7.08 -3.33 -19.03
C GLY A 140 8.18 -4.00 -19.87
N THR A 141 9.32 -4.31 -19.24
CA THR A 141 10.44 -4.98 -19.92
C THR A 141 10.07 -6.37 -20.42
N VAL A 142 9.34 -7.17 -19.63
CA VAL A 142 8.91 -8.53 -20.02
C VAL A 142 7.95 -8.50 -21.21
N PHE A 143 7.01 -7.55 -21.26
CA PHE A 143 6.01 -7.49 -22.33
C PHE A 143 6.46 -6.74 -23.59
N TYR A 144 7.31 -5.73 -23.44
CA TYR A 144 7.62 -4.78 -24.50
C TYR A 144 9.13 -4.63 -24.79
N GLY A 145 9.97 -5.29 -24.00
CA GLY A 145 11.43 -5.22 -24.15
C GLY A 145 12.05 -4.00 -23.48
N ALA A 146 13.35 -3.79 -23.72
CA ALA A 146 14.10 -2.66 -23.18
C ALA A 146 13.62 -1.33 -23.79
N ASN A 147 13.72 -0.24 -22.99
CA ASN A 147 13.31 1.12 -23.37
C ASN A 147 11.82 1.29 -23.69
N TRP A 148 10.98 0.47 -23.08
CA TRP A 148 9.53 0.53 -23.25
C TRP A 148 8.91 1.85 -22.76
N GLU A 149 9.64 2.65 -22.00
CA GLU A 149 9.17 3.93 -21.46
C GLU A 149 8.81 4.95 -22.54
N SER A 150 9.28 4.74 -23.76
CA SER A 150 8.91 5.58 -24.92
C SER A 150 7.67 5.07 -25.65
N ASP A 151 7.23 3.82 -25.38
CA ASP A 151 6.08 3.20 -26.01
C ASP A 151 4.78 3.61 -25.30
N PRO A 152 3.83 4.26 -25.99
CA PRO A 152 2.54 4.64 -25.42
C PRO A 152 1.69 3.45 -24.96
N GLU A 153 1.75 2.30 -25.67
CA GLU A 153 0.98 1.11 -25.30
C GLU A 153 1.53 0.51 -24.01
N ALA A 154 2.85 0.39 -23.88
CA ALA A 154 3.51 -0.09 -22.68
C ALA A 154 3.18 0.79 -21.45
N LYS A 155 3.19 2.13 -21.64
CA LYS A 155 2.76 3.07 -20.59
C LYS A 155 1.31 2.86 -20.21
N ALA A 156 0.42 2.72 -21.19
CA ALA A 156 -1.00 2.50 -20.92
C ALA A 156 -1.22 1.21 -20.14
N PHE A 157 -0.55 0.12 -20.51
CA PHE A 157 -0.64 -1.16 -19.82
C PHE A 157 -0.14 -1.08 -18.36
N THR A 158 1.04 -0.49 -18.15
CA THR A 158 1.59 -0.36 -16.79
C THR A 158 0.76 0.56 -15.91
N LEU A 159 0.21 1.64 -16.45
CA LEU A 159 -0.72 2.52 -15.73
C LEU A 159 -2.05 1.82 -15.42
N GLU A 160 -2.53 0.94 -16.31
CA GLU A 160 -3.75 0.15 -16.05
C GLU A 160 -3.59 -0.76 -14.82
N ILE A 161 -2.41 -1.35 -14.61
CA ILE A 161 -2.12 -2.13 -13.41
C ILE A 161 -2.34 -1.29 -12.15
N LEU A 162 -1.74 -0.09 -12.11
CA LEU A 162 -1.90 0.81 -10.97
C LEU A 162 -3.35 1.28 -10.79
N LYS A 163 -4.05 1.54 -11.88
CA LYS A 163 -5.46 1.92 -11.85
C LYS A 163 -6.32 0.82 -11.23
N ARG A 164 -6.17 -0.43 -11.68
CA ARG A 164 -6.90 -1.57 -11.11
C ARG A 164 -6.59 -1.76 -9.63
N MET A 165 -5.31 -1.64 -9.23
CA MET A 165 -4.94 -1.66 -7.81
C MET A 165 -5.65 -0.56 -7.02
N LYS A 166 -5.73 0.65 -7.58
CA LYS A 166 -6.44 1.78 -6.95
C LYS A 166 -7.94 1.50 -6.83
N ASP A 167 -8.55 0.96 -7.88
CA ASP A 167 -9.98 0.62 -7.89
C ASP A 167 -10.31 -0.44 -6.83
N TYR A 168 -9.43 -1.44 -6.63
CA TYR A 168 -9.55 -2.39 -5.51
C TYR A 168 -9.44 -1.69 -4.15
N CYS A 169 -8.46 -0.80 -3.98
CA CYS A 169 -8.31 -0.06 -2.73
C CYS A 169 -9.57 0.76 -2.39
N ASP A 170 -10.17 1.41 -3.39
CA ASP A 170 -11.39 2.20 -3.20
C ASP A 170 -12.59 1.29 -2.85
N THR A 171 -12.74 0.17 -3.56
CA THR A 171 -13.79 -0.81 -3.30
C THR A 171 -13.69 -1.38 -1.88
N TRP A 172 -12.51 -1.86 -1.50
CA TRP A 172 -12.30 -2.43 -0.16
C TRP A 172 -12.39 -1.37 0.94
N GLY A 173 -11.97 -0.14 0.64
CA GLY A 173 -12.12 0.98 1.57
C GLY A 173 -13.59 1.27 1.92
N ASN A 174 -14.46 1.16 0.94
CA ASN A 174 -15.91 1.31 1.14
C ASN A 174 -16.54 0.08 1.81
N GLU A 175 -16.08 -1.12 1.46
CA GLU A 175 -16.61 -2.39 2.01
C GLU A 175 -16.24 -2.57 3.50
N TYR A 176 -14.99 -2.25 3.87
CA TYR A 176 -14.46 -2.56 5.21
C TYR A 176 -14.32 -1.36 6.14
N GLY A 177 -14.51 -0.13 5.65
CA GLY A 177 -14.44 1.09 6.47
C GLY A 177 -13.02 1.53 6.87
N TYR A 178 -11.97 0.93 6.29
CA TYR A 178 -10.57 1.33 6.45
C TYR A 178 -10.10 2.12 5.23
N HIS A 179 -8.97 2.80 5.39
CA HIS A 179 -8.30 3.41 4.25
C HIS A 179 -7.35 2.41 3.60
N PHE A 180 -7.70 1.89 2.42
CA PHE A 180 -6.78 1.12 1.60
C PHE A 180 -6.02 2.05 0.64
N SER A 181 -4.73 1.80 0.44
CA SER A 181 -3.91 2.62 -0.45
C SER A 181 -2.93 1.77 -1.25
N VAL A 182 -2.69 2.18 -2.49
CA VAL A 182 -1.61 1.61 -3.31
C VAL A 182 -0.27 2.12 -2.79
N TYR A 183 0.71 1.23 -2.69
CA TYR A 183 2.02 1.51 -2.12
C TYR A 183 3.16 0.98 -2.99
N GLY A 184 3.97 1.88 -3.54
CA GLY A 184 5.23 1.49 -4.18
C GLY A 184 6.21 1.03 -3.13
N THR A 185 6.34 -0.29 -2.94
CA THR A 185 7.21 -0.86 -1.92
C THR A 185 8.67 -0.51 -2.20
N PRO A 186 9.44 -0.02 -1.21
CA PRO A 186 10.85 0.31 -1.38
C PRO A 186 11.69 -0.89 -1.82
N SER A 187 12.69 -0.62 -2.66
CA SER A 187 13.68 -1.61 -3.07
C SER A 187 14.65 -1.88 -1.91
N GLU A 188 14.34 -2.88 -1.12
CA GLU A 188 15.11 -3.32 0.05
C GLU A 188 15.25 -4.85 0.03
N SER A 189 15.37 -5.49 1.18
CA SER A 189 15.54 -6.94 1.32
C SER A 189 14.42 -7.76 0.63
N LEU A 190 13.21 -7.23 0.51
CA LEU A 190 12.12 -7.89 -0.18
C LEU A 190 12.37 -8.02 -1.68
N THR A 191 12.93 -6.98 -2.31
CA THR A 191 13.30 -7.00 -3.73
C THR A 191 14.36 -8.06 -3.99
N ASP A 192 15.44 -8.09 -3.19
CA ASP A 192 16.48 -9.11 -3.29
C ASP A 192 15.91 -10.53 -3.15
N ARG A 193 15.01 -10.72 -2.17
CA ARG A 193 14.35 -12.02 -1.96
C ARG A 193 13.50 -12.43 -3.17
N PHE A 194 12.72 -11.52 -3.74
CA PHE A 194 11.92 -11.80 -4.92
C PHE A 194 12.81 -12.16 -6.13
N CYS A 195 13.85 -11.35 -6.39
CA CYS A 195 14.81 -11.62 -7.45
C CYS A 195 15.48 -12.99 -7.31
N LYS A 196 15.93 -13.36 -6.11
CA LYS A 196 16.54 -14.67 -5.86
C LYS A 196 15.58 -15.83 -6.09
N MET A 197 14.33 -15.68 -5.65
CA MET A 197 13.30 -16.70 -5.85
C MET A 197 12.92 -16.83 -7.32
N ASP A 198 12.77 -15.71 -8.03
CA ASP A 198 12.41 -15.72 -9.46
C ASP A 198 13.56 -16.28 -10.31
N LYS A 199 14.80 -15.91 -9.99
CA LYS A 199 15.99 -16.50 -10.65
C LYS A 199 16.11 -18.01 -10.42
N ALA A 200 15.77 -18.48 -9.23
CA ALA A 200 15.79 -19.92 -8.94
C ALA A 200 14.71 -20.69 -9.71
N LEU A 201 13.57 -20.08 -10.00
CA LEU A 201 12.44 -20.70 -10.70
C LEU A 201 12.55 -20.61 -12.22
N PHE A 202 13.01 -19.47 -12.74
CA PHE A 202 12.94 -19.13 -14.16
C PHE A 202 14.32 -18.92 -14.81
N GLY A 203 15.40 -18.97 -14.04
CA GLY A 203 16.75 -18.68 -14.53
C GLY A 203 17.04 -17.18 -14.60
N SER A 204 18.04 -16.81 -15.43
CA SER A 204 18.33 -15.39 -15.68
C SER A 204 17.31 -14.83 -16.65
N ILE A 205 16.60 -13.81 -16.20
CA ILE A 205 15.61 -13.07 -16.99
C ILE A 205 16.24 -11.74 -17.37
N PRO A 206 16.01 -11.23 -18.59
CA PRO A 206 16.58 -9.98 -19.07
C PRO A 206 16.26 -8.78 -18.18
#